data_83fc73215e76802b5a29e99f01fd8ba8
#
_entry.id   83fc73215e76802b5a29e99f01fd8ba8
#
_cell.length_a   1.000
_cell.length_b   1.000
_cell.length_c   1.000
_cell.angle_alpha   90.00
_cell.angle_beta   90.00
_cell.angle_gamma   90.00
#
_symmetry.space_group_name_H-M   'P 1'
#
loop_
_entity.id
_entity.type
_entity.pdbx_description
1 polymer ?
#
loop_
_entity_poly.entity_id
_entity_poly.type
_entity_poly.pdbx_seq_one_letter_code
_entity_poly.pdbx_strand_id
1 'polypeptide(L)' 'MKYSELVKIVRRAGCVPTGKQMGGHPLWINPNTGMVFKMSNHLSREVATGTCLAILKAAGVIKKNK' A
#
# COMPACT_ATOMS: atom_id res chain seq x y z
N MET A 1 13.07 -2.56 -2.25
CA MET A 1 12.23 -2.66 -1.05
C MET A 1 11.33 -3.88 -1.16
N LYS A 2 11.24 -4.65 -0.10
CA LYS A 2 10.33 -5.80 -0.06
C LYS A 2 8.95 -5.37 0.41
N TYR A 3 7.94 -6.15 0.05
CA TYR A 3 6.57 -5.86 0.48
C TYR A 3 6.42 -5.82 2.01
N SER A 4 7.21 -6.62 2.74
CA SER A 4 7.20 -6.59 4.21
C SER A 4 7.57 -5.21 4.75
N GLU A 5 8.52 -4.54 4.12
CA GLU A 5 8.90 -3.18 4.49
C GLU A 5 7.83 -2.17 4.11
N LEU A 6 7.26 -2.33 2.92
CA LEU A 6 6.19 -1.45 2.43
C LEU A 6 4.97 -1.52 3.35
N VAL A 7 4.60 -2.72 3.80
CA VAL A 7 3.50 -2.89 4.76
C VAL A 7 3.76 -2.10 6.04
N LYS A 8 4.98 -2.14 6.57
CA LYS A 8 5.34 -1.36 7.77
C LYS A 8 5.17 0.13 7.53
N ILE A 9 5.59 0.61 6.37
CA ILE A 9 5.50 2.03 6.02
C ILE A 9 4.04 2.49 5.96
N VAL A 10 3.19 1.73 5.26
CA VAL A 10 1.78 2.13 5.12
C VAL A 10 1.02 2.02 6.44
N ARG A 11 1.36 1.05 7.29
CA ARG A 11 0.78 0.96 8.63
C ARG A 11 1.12 2.18 9.47
N ARG A 12 2.35 2.65 9.42
CA ARG A 12 2.76 3.86 10.13
C ARG A 12 2.02 5.09 9.64
N ALA A 13 1.64 5.09 8.37
CA ALA A 13 0.84 6.18 7.79
C ALA A 13 -0.64 6.12 8.19
N GLY A 14 -1.04 5.08 8.92
CA GLY A 14 -2.41 4.91 9.37
C GLY A 14 -3.27 4.03 8.48
N CYS A 15 -2.69 3.41 7.46
CA CYS A 15 -3.43 2.51 6.57
C CYS A 15 -3.67 1.16 7.23
N VAL A 16 -4.79 0.54 6.89
CA VAL A 16 -5.20 -0.74 7.45
C VAL A 16 -5.74 -1.65 6.35
N PRO A 17 -5.64 -2.98 6.51
CA PRO A 17 -6.28 -3.89 5.58
C PRO A 17 -7.80 -3.82 5.73
N THR A 18 -8.52 -3.91 4.60
CA THR A 18 -9.98 -3.85 4.59
C THR A 18 -10.63 -5.21 4.86
N GLY A 19 -9.86 -6.29 4.77
CA GLY A 19 -10.40 -7.64 4.81
C GLY A 19 -10.93 -8.13 3.47
N LYS A 20 -10.92 -7.28 2.46
CA LYS A 20 -11.36 -7.64 1.10
C LYS A 20 -10.16 -7.86 0.20
N GLN A 21 -10.40 -8.57 -0.90
CA GLN A 21 -9.36 -8.84 -1.91
C GLN A 21 -9.89 -8.51 -3.29
N MET A 22 -8.97 -8.17 -4.18
CA MET A 22 -9.29 -7.94 -5.58
C MET A 22 -8.23 -8.67 -6.42
N GLY A 23 -8.66 -9.65 -7.23
CA GLY A 23 -7.75 -10.46 -8.03
C GLY A 23 -6.73 -11.22 -7.20
N GLY A 24 -7.08 -11.64 -5.98
CA GLY A 24 -6.16 -12.32 -5.08
C GLY A 24 -5.21 -11.40 -4.30
N HIS A 25 -5.33 -10.10 -4.50
CA HIS A 25 -4.50 -9.11 -3.79
C HIS A 25 -5.30 -8.49 -2.66
N PRO A 26 -4.77 -8.47 -1.42
CA PRO A 26 -5.46 -7.81 -0.32
C PRO A 26 -5.58 -6.32 -0.57
N LEU A 27 -6.75 -5.77 -0.24
CA LEU A 27 -7.00 -4.33 -0.35
C LEU A 27 -6.76 -3.67 1.00
N TRP A 28 -6.04 -2.56 0.95
CA TRP A 28 -5.79 -1.71 2.10
C TRP A 28 -6.44 -0.36 1.87
N ILE A 29 -6.70 0.35 2.94
CA ILE A 29 -7.30 1.68 2.87
C ILE A 29 -6.59 2.65 3.81
N ASN A 30 -6.45 3.90 3.35
CA ASN A 30 -6.10 5.00 4.23
C ASN A 30 -7.40 5.64 4.72
N PRO A 31 -7.79 5.44 5.99
CA PRO A 31 -9.06 5.96 6.48
C PRO A 31 -9.15 7.49 6.49
N ASN A 32 -8.01 8.18 6.47
CA ASN A 32 -8.01 9.64 6.46
C ASN A 32 -8.37 10.21 5.09
N THR A 33 -8.06 9.49 4.03
CA THR A 33 -8.30 9.97 2.65
C THR A 33 -9.38 9.17 1.93
N GLY A 34 -9.68 7.97 2.43
CA GLY A 34 -10.57 7.04 1.74
C GLY A 34 -9.93 6.31 0.56
N MET A 35 -8.65 6.52 0.31
CA MET A 35 -7.95 5.87 -0.79
C MET A 35 -7.74 4.40 -0.51
N VAL A 36 -8.05 3.55 -1.49
CA VAL A 36 -7.90 2.11 -1.43
C VAL A 36 -6.80 1.70 -2.40
N PHE A 37 -5.98 0.76 -1.99
CA PHE A 37 -4.89 0.27 -2.83
C PHE A 37 -4.65 -1.21 -2.61
N LYS A 38 -4.08 -1.87 -3.62
CA LYS A 38 -3.75 -3.29 -3.56
C LYS A 38 -2.39 -3.48 -2.91
N MET A 39 -2.28 -4.51 -2.09
CA MET A 39 -1.02 -4.96 -1.50
C MET A 39 -0.77 -6.39 -1.95
N SER A 40 0.38 -6.95 -1.62
CA SER A 40 0.72 -8.34 -1.95
C SER A 40 0.69 -9.22 -0.71
N ASN A 41 0.28 -10.48 -0.90
CA ASN A 41 0.43 -11.51 0.14
C ASN A 41 1.86 -12.03 0.23
N HIS A 42 2.68 -11.77 -0.78
CA HIS A 42 4.05 -12.27 -0.87
C HIS A 42 5.03 -11.27 -0.27
N LEU A 43 5.10 -11.23 1.05
CA LEU A 43 5.84 -10.21 1.77
C LEU A 43 7.35 -10.27 1.55
N SER A 44 7.88 -11.42 1.15
CA SER A 44 9.31 -11.57 0.86
C SER A 44 9.69 -11.09 -0.55
N ARG A 45 8.73 -10.79 -1.40
CA ARG A 45 9.00 -10.33 -2.76
C ARG A 45 9.39 -8.87 -2.81
N GLU A 46 10.22 -8.55 -3.80
CA GLU A 46 10.56 -7.17 -4.11
C GLU A 46 9.37 -6.45 -4.74
N VAL A 47 9.21 -5.20 -4.37
CA VAL A 47 8.19 -4.32 -4.96
C VAL A 47 8.81 -3.62 -6.17
N ALA A 48 8.16 -3.70 -7.32
CA ALA A 48 8.58 -2.93 -8.47
C ALA A 48 8.50 -1.43 -8.17
N THR A 49 9.43 -0.65 -8.68
CA THR A 49 9.53 0.78 -8.35
C THR A 49 8.23 1.53 -8.63
N GLY A 50 7.64 1.31 -9.80
CA GLY A 50 6.38 1.97 -10.15
C GLY A 50 5.23 1.59 -9.22
N THR A 51 5.13 0.31 -8.87
CA THR A 51 4.13 -0.18 -7.93
C THR A 51 4.34 0.42 -6.55
N CYS A 52 5.59 0.47 -6.08
CA CYS A 52 5.94 1.07 -4.80
C CYS A 52 5.49 2.52 -4.72
N LEU A 53 5.81 3.31 -5.74
CA LEU A 53 5.42 4.72 -5.79
C LEU A 53 3.91 4.89 -5.79
N ALA A 54 3.20 4.07 -6.56
CA ALA A 54 1.74 4.13 -6.61
C ALA A 54 1.12 3.84 -5.25
N ILE A 55 1.62 2.82 -4.55
CA ILE A 55 1.13 2.47 -3.22
C ILE A 55 1.44 3.58 -2.21
N LEU A 56 2.65 4.12 -2.22
CA LEU A 56 3.04 5.20 -1.31
C LEU A 56 2.20 6.45 -1.53
N LYS A 57 1.86 6.77 -2.76
CA LYS A 57 0.97 7.90 -3.07
C LYS A 57 -0.45 7.64 -2.56
N ALA A 58 -0.99 6.46 -2.82
CA ALA A 58 -2.33 6.11 -2.36
C ALA A 58 -2.41 6.05 -0.84
N ALA A 59 -1.33 5.61 -0.19
CA ALA A 59 -1.26 5.55 1.27
C ALA A 59 -1.06 6.91 1.93
N GLY A 60 -0.76 7.95 1.16
CA GLY A 60 -0.52 9.28 1.69
C GLY A 60 0.88 9.48 2.28
N VAL A 61 1.79 8.55 2.03
CA VAL A 61 3.17 8.64 2.53
C VAL A 61 3.95 9.69 1.76
N ILE A 62 3.75 9.74 0.44
CA ILE A 62 4.35 10.77 -0.41
C ILE A 62 3.25 11.60 -1.04
N LYS A 63 3.47 12.90 -1.11
CA LYS A 63 2.48 13.82 -1.67
C LYS A 63 2.59 13.85 -3.18
N LYS A 64 1.44 14.02 -3.84
CA LYS A 64 1.42 14.31 -5.26
C LYS A 64 2.09 15.65 -5.50
N ASN A 65 3.02 15.66 -6.43
CA ASN A 65 3.52 16.91 -6.96
C ASN A 65 2.51 17.49 -7.93
N LYS A 66 2.35 18.76 -7.86
CA LYS A 66 1.50 19.45 -8.81
C LYS A 66 2.14 19.53 -10.18
#